data_fcfe84873cbc8586c9c1b38e5d54de46
#
_entry.id   fcfe84873cbc8586c9c1b38e5d54de46
#
_cell.length_a   1.000
_cell.length_b   1.000
_cell.length_c   1.000
_cell.angle_alpha   90.00
_cell.angle_beta   90.00
_cell.angle_gamma   90.00
#
_symmetry.space_group_name_H-M   'P 1'
#
loop_
_entity.id
_entity.type
_entity.pdbx_description
1 polymer ?
#
loop_
_entity_poly.entity_id
_entity_poly.type
_entity_poly.pdbx_seq_one_letter_code
_entity_poly.pdbx_strand_id
1 'polypeptide(L)'
;MTTTNTELDHVALLRVAIEESRKARESGVHPFASILVGPDGTVLMTQHNAFMPDHDMTGRAERVLMTRASTTLPMELLRECTIYTSAEPCAMCAGAIYWTGLKRVVYGMSEHQLKEITGNHPENPTLDLPCRVVFAAGQRQVEVIGPMLEDEAAVVHEGVW
;
A
#
# COMPACT_ATOMS: atom_id res chain seq x y z
N MET A 1 -14.31 -30.53 0.44
CA MET A 1 -14.00 -29.36 -0.41
C MET A 1 -12.55 -28.98 -0.20
N THR A 2 -11.74 -29.23 -1.18
CA THR A 2 -10.36 -28.77 -1.16
C THR A 2 -10.35 -27.30 -1.50
N THR A 3 -10.12 -26.44 -0.52
CA THR A 3 -9.72 -25.07 -0.76
C THR A 3 -8.37 -25.13 -1.48
N THR A 4 -8.35 -24.84 -2.77
CA THR A 4 -7.13 -24.61 -3.49
C THR A 4 -6.46 -23.35 -2.90
N ASN A 5 -5.46 -23.59 -2.06
CA ASN A 5 -4.59 -22.51 -1.59
C ASN A 5 -3.74 -22.06 -2.78
N THR A 6 -4.23 -21.05 -3.51
CA THR A 6 -3.43 -20.42 -4.57
C THR A 6 -2.33 -19.62 -3.89
N GLU A 7 -1.10 -20.07 -4.07
CA GLU A 7 0.06 -19.33 -3.59
C GLU A 7 0.24 -18.08 -4.46
N LEU A 8 0.27 -16.89 -3.82
CA LEU A 8 0.40 -15.63 -4.52
C LEU A 8 1.86 -15.37 -4.88
N ASP A 9 2.09 -14.89 -6.12
CA ASP A 9 3.42 -14.43 -6.54
C ASP A 9 3.61 -12.98 -6.04
N HIS A 10 4.15 -12.85 -4.82
CA HIS A 10 4.34 -11.56 -4.18
C HIS A 10 5.28 -10.63 -4.96
N VAL A 11 6.31 -11.17 -5.60
CA VAL A 11 7.24 -10.36 -6.40
C VAL A 11 6.53 -9.78 -7.63
N ALA A 12 5.82 -10.61 -8.37
CA ALA A 12 5.11 -10.16 -9.56
C ALA A 12 4.01 -9.15 -9.23
N LEU A 13 3.24 -9.39 -8.17
CA LEU A 13 2.15 -8.51 -7.75
C LEU A 13 2.67 -7.18 -7.18
N LEU A 14 3.77 -7.22 -6.43
CA LEU A 14 4.40 -5.99 -5.95
C LEU A 14 4.94 -5.14 -7.10
N ARG A 15 5.48 -5.77 -8.13
CA ARG A 15 5.92 -5.05 -9.33
C ARG A 15 4.78 -4.35 -10.04
N VAL A 16 3.57 -4.91 -10.01
CA VAL A 16 2.37 -4.23 -10.53
C VAL A 16 2.13 -2.94 -9.75
N ALA A 17 2.20 -2.98 -8.41
CA ALA A 17 2.03 -1.79 -7.57
C ALA A 17 3.12 -0.75 -7.82
N ILE A 18 4.37 -1.17 -7.97
CA ILE A 18 5.50 -0.28 -8.27
C ILE A 18 5.31 0.38 -9.64
N GLU A 19 4.89 -0.38 -10.65
CA GLU A 19 4.59 0.18 -11.98
C GLU A 19 3.45 1.19 -11.91
N GLU A 20 2.43 0.94 -11.11
CA GLU A 20 1.35 1.90 -10.90
C GLU A 20 1.85 3.17 -10.21
N SER A 21 2.84 3.08 -9.31
CA SER A 21 3.45 4.28 -8.71
C SER A 21 4.20 5.11 -9.75
N ARG A 22 4.84 4.48 -10.74
CA ARG A 22 5.47 5.17 -11.87
C ARG A 22 4.42 5.89 -12.72
N LYS A 23 3.30 5.24 -13.01
CA LYS A 23 2.18 5.85 -13.73
C LYS A 23 1.59 7.03 -12.96
N ALA A 24 1.49 6.94 -11.64
CA ALA A 24 1.05 8.04 -10.79
C ALA A 24 1.96 9.25 -10.97
N ARG A 25 3.28 9.06 -10.91
CA ARG A 25 4.26 10.11 -11.15
C ARG A 25 4.07 10.74 -12.54
N GLU A 26 3.92 9.93 -13.57
CA GLU A 26 3.73 10.42 -14.94
C GLU A 26 2.45 11.24 -15.10
N SER A 27 1.41 10.93 -14.33
CA SER A 27 0.15 11.68 -14.34
C SER A 27 0.20 12.98 -13.53
N GLY A 28 1.32 13.26 -12.84
CA GLY A 28 1.51 14.49 -12.08
C GLY A 28 1.13 14.41 -10.61
N VAL A 29 0.83 13.23 -10.08
CA VAL A 29 0.60 13.03 -8.64
C VAL A 29 1.82 12.40 -7.98
N HIS A 30 1.86 12.38 -6.64
CA HIS A 30 2.97 11.78 -5.91
C HIS A 30 3.13 10.29 -6.29
N PRO A 31 4.37 9.77 -6.32
CA PRO A 31 4.67 8.43 -6.86
C PRO A 31 4.35 7.31 -5.87
N PHE A 32 3.09 7.20 -5.48
CA PHE A 32 2.59 6.16 -4.58
C PHE A 32 1.37 5.50 -5.19
N ALA A 33 1.34 4.17 -5.13
CA ALA A 33 0.22 3.40 -5.60
C ALA A 33 0.08 2.08 -4.86
N SER A 34 -1.13 1.56 -4.85
CA SER A 34 -1.47 0.30 -4.21
C SER A 34 -2.46 -0.48 -5.06
N ILE A 35 -2.42 -1.80 -4.94
CA ILE A 35 -3.42 -2.69 -5.53
C ILE A 35 -4.00 -3.59 -4.44
N LEU A 36 -5.27 -3.91 -4.57
CA LEU A 36 -5.96 -4.89 -3.74
C LEU A 36 -6.09 -6.19 -4.52
N VAL A 37 -5.64 -7.28 -3.94
CA VAL A 37 -5.59 -8.59 -4.60
C VAL A 37 -6.40 -9.60 -3.80
N GLY A 38 -7.28 -10.32 -4.48
CA GLY A 38 -8.08 -11.37 -3.89
C GLY A 38 -7.28 -12.66 -3.64
N PRO A 39 -7.88 -13.64 -2.96
CA PRO A 39 -7.19 -14.88 -2.59
C PRO A 39 -6.73 -15.71 -3.79
N ASP A 40 -7.32 -15.52 -4.94
CA ASP A 40 -6.97 -16.21 -6.20
C ASP A 40 -5.90 -15.49 -7.03
N GLY A 41 -5.39 -14.34 -6.54
CA GLY A 41 -4.41 -13.52 -7.25
C GLY A 41 -5.00 -12.48 -8.20
N THR A 42 -6.33 -12.36 -8.27
CA THR A 42 -6.98 -11.35 -9.11
C THR A 42 -6.79 -9.97 -8.52
N VAL A 43 -6.35 -9.02 -9.34
CA VAL A 43 -6.30 -7.60 -8.96
C VAL A 43 -7.72 -7.05 -8.96
N LEU A 44 -8.25 -6.74 -7.78
CA LEU A 44 -9.63 -6.27 -7.61
C LEU A 44 -9.76 -4.76 -7.79
N MET A 45 -8.76 -4.01 -7.34
CA MET A 45 -8.74 -2.55 -7.39
C MET A 45 -7.31 -2.03 -7.47
N THR A 46 -7.16 -0.86 -8.11
CA THR A 46 -5.89 -0.11 -8.17
C THR A 46 -6.15 1.31 -7.72
N GLN A 47 -5.22 1.89 -6.95
CA GLN A 47 -5.35 3.25 -6.46
C GLN A 47 -4.01 3.96 -6.45
N HIS A 48 -3.97 5.12 -7.09
CA HIS A 48 -2.85 6.07 -7.01
C HIS A 48 -3.05 7.04 -5.85
N ASN A 49 -2.00 7.76 -5.48
CA ASN A 49 -2.11 8.87 -4.54
C ASN A 49 -3.24 9.81 -5.02
N ALA A 50 -4.10 10.22 -4.10
CA ALA A 50 -5.30 11.00 -4.39
C ALA A 50 -5.34 12.33 -3.63
N PHE A 51 -4.17 12.93 -3.35
CA PHE A 51 -4.11 14.27 -2.83
C PHE A 51 -4.81 15.27 -3.77
N MET A 52 -4.51 15.17 -5.07
CA MET A 52 -5.16 15.96 -6.11
C MET A 52 -6.38 15.20 -6.65
N PRO A 53 -7.41 15.88 -7.17
CA PRO A 53 -7.53 17.34 -7.36
C PRO A 53 -8.04 18.11 -6.14
N ASP A 54 -8.54 17.44 -5.11
CA ASP A 54 -9.30 18.07 -4.02
C ASP A 54 -8.42 18.63 -2.90
N HIS A 55 -7.09 18.51 -2.98
CA HIS A 55 -6.14 18.82 -1.91
C HIS A 55 -6.44 18.03 -0.63
N ASP A 56 -6.79 16.75 -0.79
CA ASP A 56 -7.08 15.85 0.33
C ASP A 56 -5.78 15.42 1.02
N MET A 57 -5.51 16.02 2.18
CA MET A 57 -4.31 15.73 2.96
C MET A 57 -4.23 14.28 3.44
N THR A 58 -5.37 13.58 3.49
CA THR A 58 -5.44 12.15 3.84
C THR A 58 -5.59 11.26 2.62
N GLY A 59 -5.50 11.81 1.42
CA GLY A 59 -5.69 11.11 0.14
C GLY A 59 -4.50 10.26 -0.27
N ARG A 60 -4.02 9.42 0.63
CA ARG A 60 -2.96 8.46 0.35
C ARG A 60 -3.53 7.23 -0.34
N ALA A 61 -2.73 6.59 -1.19
CA ALA A 61 -3.21 5.48 -2.02
C ALA A 61 -3.88 4.37 -1.17
N GLU A 62 -3.22 3.93 -0.10
CA GLU A 62 -3.73 2.83 0.73
C GLU A 62 -5.03 3.22 1.44
N ARG A 63 -5.07 4.41 2.05
CA ARG A 63 -6.29 4.85 2.77
C ARG A 63 -7.48 4.96 1.83
N VAL A 64 -7.31 5.57 0.66
CA VAL A 64 -8.39 5.71 -0.32
C VAL A 64 -8.84 4.35 -0.84
N LEU A 65 -7.87 3.46 -1.11
CA LEU A 65 -8.16 2.09 -1.51
C LEU A 65 -9.02 1.37 -0.46
N MET A 66 -8.70 1.53 0.82
CA MET A 66 -9.46 0.92 1.91
C MET A 66 -10.89 1.45 1.99
N THR A 67 -11.11 2.73 1.78
CA THR A 67 -12.45 3.31 1.70
C THR A 67 -13.23 2.68 0.55
N ARG A 68 -12.65 2.62 -0.64
CA ARG A 68 -13.28 2.02 -1.82
C ARG A 68 -13.61 0.54 -1.60
N ALA A 69 -12.66 -0.20 -1.05
CA ALA A 69 -12.83 -1.64 -0.83
C ALA A 69 -13.91 -1.93 0.21
N SER A 70 -13.85 -1.27 1.37
CA SER A 70 -14.79 -1.53 2.47
C SER A 70 -16.23 -1.14 2.14
N THR A 71 -16.42 -0.15 1.26
CA THR A 71 -17.77 0.30 0.86
C THR A 71 -18.35 -0.51 -0.29
N THR A 72 -17.60 -1.36 -0.96
CA THR A 72 -18.04 -2.07 -2.17
C THR A 72 -17.87 -3.60 -2.11
N LEU A 73 -17.01 -4.13 -1.25
CA LEU A 73 -16.73 -5.56 -1.18
C LEU A 73 -17.20 -6.14 0.16
N PRO A 74 -17.63 -7.42 0.18
CA PRO A 74 -18.07 -8.05 1.42
C PRO A 74 -16.90 -8.31 2.38
N MET A 75 -17.17 -8.25 3.68
CA MET A 75 -16.17 -8.45 4.73
C MET A 75 -15.46 -9.80 4.61
N GLU A 76 -16.17 -10.84 4.23
CA GLU A 76 -15.63 -12.19 4.08
C GLU A 76 -14.53 -12.23 3.02
N LEU A 77 -14.71 -11.49 1.94
CA LEU A 77 -13.69 -11.38 0.88
C LEU A 77 -12.49 -10.56 1.37
N LEU A 78 -12.74 -9.43 2.03
CA LEU A 78 -11.68 -8.54 2.52
C LEU A 78 -10.72 -9.27 3.47
N ARG A 79 -11.23 -10.17 4.30
CA ARG A 79 -10.43 -10.99 5.23
C ARG A 79 -9.47 -11.94 4.52
N GLU A 80 -9.67 -12.18 3.23
CA GLU A 80 -8.81 -13.03 2.39
C GLU A 80 -7.92 -12.22 1.46
N CYS A 81 -8.06 -10.88 1.45
CA CYS A 81 -7.34 -10.01 0.52
C CYS A 81 -5.96 -9.61 1.04
N THR A 82 -5.09 -9.33 0.08
CA THR A 82 -3.76 -8.76 0.29
C THR A 82 -3.68 -7.39 -0.39
N ILE A 83 -3.10 -6.41 0.28
CA ILE A 83 -2.73 -5.14 -0.34
C ILE A 83 -1.25 -5.16 -0.69
N TYR A 84 -0.93 -4.81 -1.92
CA TYR A 84 0.44 -4.59 -2.39
C TYR A 84 0.62 -3.10 -2.58
N THR A 85 1.62 -2.53 -1.95
CA THR A 85 1.84 -1.09 -1.99
C THR A 85 3.30 -0.76 -2.27
N SER A 86 3.54 0.26 -3.09
CA SER A 86 4.89 0.66 -3.52
C SER A 86 5.77 1.12 -2.36
N ALA A 87 5.17 1.70 -1.33
CA ALA A 87 5.84 2.13 -0.11
C ALA A 87 5.09 1.60 1.10
N GLU A 88 5.80 1.40 2.20
CA GLU A 88 5.22 0.96 3.47
C GLU A 88 4.06 1.87 3.88
N PRO A 89 2.88 1.33 4.28
CA PRO A 89 1.78 2.14 4.76
C PRO A 89 2.20 2.97 5.98
N CYS A 90 1.93 4.27 5.95
CA CYS A 90 2.11 5.12 7.13
C CYS A 90 1.14 4.70 8.25
N ALA A 91 1.29 5.27 9.45
CA ALA A 91 0.44 4.90 10.60
C ALA A 91 -1.06 5.07 10.30
N MET A 92 -1.46 6.13 9.60
CA MET A 92 -2.86 6.35 9.20
C MET A 92 -3.36 5.25 8.27
N CYS A 93 -2.58 4.91 7.25
CA CYS A 93 -2.96 3.89 6.28
C CYS A 93 -2.94 2.48 6.89
N ALA A 94 -1.97 2.20 7.77
CA ALA A 94 -1.92 0.94 8.50
C ALA A 94 -3.18 0.77 9.37
N GLY A 95 -3.61 1.83 10.04
CA GLY A 95 -4.87 1.83 10.78
C GLY A 95 -6.07 1.53 9.87
N ALA A 96 -6.13 2.16 8.71
CA ALA A 96 -7.20 1.91 7.73
C ALA A 96 -7.21 0.46 7.26
N ILE A 97 -6.05 -0.14 6.99
CA ILE A 97 -5.91 -1.55 6.60
C ILE A 97 -6.42 -2.46 7.73
N TYR A 98 -6.04 -2.15 8.97
CA TYR A 98 -6.49 -2.91 10.13
C TYR A 98 -8.02 -2.91 10.24
N TRP A 99 -8.64 -1.74 10.19
CA TRP A 99 -10.10 -1.61 10.31
C TRP A 99 -10.85 -2.22 9.14
N THR A 100 -10.26 -2.21 7.94
CA THR A 100 -10.86 -2.85 6.76
C THR A 100 -10.84 -4.38 6.84
N GLY A 101 -9.96 -4.94 7.66
CA GLY A 101 -9.93 -6.37 7.92
C GLY A 101 -9.03 -7.19 7.00
N LEU A 102 -8.11 -6.57 6.27
CA LEU A 102 -7.26 -7.29 5.34
C LEU A 102 -6.36 -8.31 6.04
N LYS A 103 -6.06 -9.38 5.31
CA LYS A 103 -5.22 -10.48 5.78
C LYS A 103 -3.73 -10.13 5.80
N ARG A 104 -3.26 -9.40 4.76
CA ARG A 104 -1.83 -9.27 4.49
C ARG A 104 -1.49 -7.95 3.82
N VAL A 105 -0.31 -7.44 4.16
CA VAL A 105 0.33 -6.29 3.51
C VAL A 105 1.66 -6.73 2.93
N VAL A 106 1.91 -6.41 1.66
CA VAL A 106 3.21 -6.57 1.01
C VAL A 106 3.65 -5.19 0.53
N TYR A 107 4.83 -4.71 0.97
CA TYR A 107 5.28 -3.38 0.58
C TYR A 107 6.70 -3.38 0.01
N GLY A 108 6.97 -2.39 -0.81
CA GLY A 108 8.27 -2.20 -1.45
C GLY A 108 9.25 -1.46 -0.55
N MET A 109 9.23 -0.14 -0.61
CA MET A 109 10.14 0.72 0.13
C MET A 109 9.63 0.96 1.55
N SER A 110 10.53 0.87 2.56
CA SER A 110 10.17 1.17 3.95
C SER A 110 9.93 2.67 4.18
N GLU A 111 9.16 3.01 5.23
CA GLU A 111 8.97 4.39 5.66
C GLU A 111 10.31 5.06 6.02
N HIS A 112 11.21 4.30 6.64
CA HIS A 112 12.53 4.80 6.99
C HIS A 112 13.34 5.19 5.73
N GLN A 113 13.34 4.34 4.72
CA GLN A 113 14.01 4.62 3.44
C GLN A 113 13.36 5.82 2.75
N LEU A 114 12.04 5.91 2.76
CA LEU A 114 11.32 7.04 2.19
C LEU A 114 11.72 8.34 2.88
N LYS A 115 11.81 8.35 4.20
CA LYS A 115 12.26 9.50 4.99
C LYS A 115 13.65 9.97 4.56
N GLU A 116 14.57 9.04 4.31
CA GLU A 116 15.92 9.36 3.83
C GLU A 116 15.88 10.01 2.45
N ILE A 117 15.01 9.53 1.56
CA ILE A 117 14.87 10.06 0.20
C ILE A 117 14.22 11.44 0.19
N THR A 118 13.15 11.64 0.95
CA THR A 118 12.40 12.90 0.97
C THR A 118 13.06 13.99 1.80
N GLY A 119 13.85 13.60 2.81
CA GLY A 119 14.45 14.56 3.76
C GLY A 119 13.37 15.37 4.47
N ASN A 120 13.49 16.71 4.38
CA ASN A 120 12.54 17.65 4.97
C ASN A 120 11.55 18.23 3.95
N HIS A 121 11.24 17.48 2.89
CA HIS A 121 10.35 17.99 1.86
C HIS A 121 8.96 18.30 2.45
N PRO A 122 8.44 19.53 2.27
CA PRO A 122 7.21 19.97 2.94
C PRO A 122 5.96 19.21 2.48
N GLU A 123 5.97 18.63 1.28
CA GLU A 123 4.85 17.85 0.76
C GLU A 123 4.85 16.40 1.27
N ASN A 124 5.92 15.95 1.89
CA ASN A 124 5.99 14.61 2.47
C ASN A 124 6.81 14.59 3.76
N PRO A 125 6.25 15.14 4.85
CA PRO A 125 6.87 15.02 6.17
C PRO A 125 6.68 13.60 6.70
N THR A 126 7.53 12.68 6.25
CA THR A 126 7.36 11.24 6.48
C THR A 126 7.11 10.89 7.94
N LEU A 127 6.02 10.19 8.19
CA LEU A 127 5.66 9.65 9.50
C LEU A 127 6.36 8.29 9.65
N ASP A 128 7.58 8.32 10.18
CA ASP A 128 8.47 7.15 10.26
C ASP A 128 8.09 6.25 11.44
N LEU A 129 6.94 5.58 11.30
CA LEU A 129 6.49 4.54 12.24
C LEU A 129 6.25 3.26 11.45
N PRO A 130 7.00 2.17 11.71
CA PRO A 130 6.79 0.92 11.00
C PRO A 130 5.36 0.40 11.14
N CYS A 131 4.76 -0.02 10.04
CA CYS A 131 3.38 -0.51 10.06
C CYS A 131 3.20 -1.72 10.98
N ARG A 132 4.25 -2.53 11.18
CA ARG A 132 4.24 -3.65 12.11
C ARG A 132 3.92 -3.22 13.54
N VAL A 133 4.37 -2.04 13.95
CA VAL A 133 4.10 -1.49 15.30
C VAL A 133 2.59 -1.20 15.45
N VAL A 134 1.98 -0.63 14.43
CA VAL A 134 0.54 -0.35 14.41
C VAL A 134 -0.26 -1.66 14.50
N PHE A 135 0.06 -2.63 13.65
CA PHE A 135 -0.66 -3.91 13.63
C PHE A 135 -0.48 -4.73 14.92
N ALA A 136 0.71 -4.65 15.54
CA ALA A 136 0.99 -5.36 16.79
C ALA A 136 0.10 -4.90 17.95
N ALA A 137 -0.42 -3.67 17.90
CA ALA A 137 -1.34 -3.14 18.90
C ALA A 137 -2.78 -3.66 18.76
N GLY A 138 -3.09 -4.30 17.64
CA GLY A 138 -4.44 -4.81 17.35
C GLY A 138 -4.75 -6.16 17.97
N GLN A 139 -6.03 -6.50 17.96
CA GLN A 139 -6.54 -7.78 18.49
C GLN A 139 -6.53 -8.91 17.46
N ARG A 140 -6.28 -8.59 16.19
CA ARG A 140 -6.11 -9.56 15.12
C ARG A 140 -4.76 -9.39 14.46
N GLN A 141 -4.27 -10.46 13.86
CA GLN A 141 -2.98 -10.42 13.15
C GLN A 141 -3.16 -9.94 11.73
N VAL A 142 -2.22 -9.12 11.26
CA VAL A 142 -2.03 -8.78 9.86
C VAL A 142 -0.64 -9.26 9.48
N GLU A 143 -0.56 -10.14 8.49
CA GLU A 143 0.73 -10.58 7.97
C GLU A 143 1.38 -9.45 7.20
N VAL A 144 2.66 -9.16 7.48
CA VAL A 144 3.41 -8.10 6.82
C VAL A 144 4.64 -8.68 6.15
N ILE A 145 4.78 -8.46 4.86
CA ILE A 145 5.93 -8.87 4.06
C ILE A 145 6.54 -7.59 3.47
N GLY A 146 7.80 -7.36 3.79
CA GLY A 146 8.55 -6.20 3.32
C GLY A 146 9.66 -5.81 4.30
N PRO A 147 10.56 -4.91 3.87
CA PRO A 147 10.65 -4.32 2.53
C PRO A 147 11.06 -5.33 1.46
N MET A 148 10.59 -5.14 0.23
CA MET A 148 10.87 -6.02 -0.89
C MET A 148 10.99 -5.19 -2.15
N LEU A 149 11.95 -5.50 -3.03
CA LEU A 149 12.21 -4.75 -4.27
C LEU A 149 12.46 -3.25 -3.99
N GLU A 150 13.16 -2.95 -2.90
CA GLU A 150 13.36 -1.57 -2.42
C GLU A 150 13.99 -0.68 -3.49
N ASP A 151 14.99 -1.18 -4.22
CA ASP A 151 15.67 -0.40 -5.25
C ASP A 151 14.72 -0.07 -6.41
N GLU A 152 13.92 -1.02 -6.84
CA GLU A 152 12.92 -0.81 -7.90
C GLU A 152 11.88 0.23 -7.46
N ALA A 153 11.43 0.16 -6.22
CA ALA A 153 10.47 1.11 -5.67
C ALA A 153 11.09 2.51 -5.53
N ALA A 154 12.34 2.60 -5.08
CA ALA A 154 13.04 3.85 -4.85
C ALA A 154 13.32 4.62 -6.15
N VAL A 155 13.64 3.91 -7.24
CA VAL A 155 13.93 4.52 -8.55
C VAL A 155 12.78 5.42 -9.01
N VAL A 156 11.54 5.05 -8.72
CA VAL A 156 10.35 5.84 -9.10
C VAL A 156 10.34 7.21 -8.43
N HIS A 157 11.05 7.37 -7.32
CA HIS A 157 11.13 8.64 -6.57
C HIS A 157 12.27 9.56 -7.01
N GLU A 158 13.16 9.11 -7.92
CA GLU A 158 14.29 9.91 -8.35
C GLU A 158 13.84 11.23 -8.98
N GLY A 159 14.37 12.36 -8.47
CA GLY A 159 14.06 13.69 -8.98
C GLY A 159 12.69 14.24 -8.58
N VAL A 160 11.94 13.58 -7.71
CA VAL A 160 10.62 14.04 -7.27
C VAL A 160 10.72 14.99 -6.06
N TRP A 161 11.60 14.69 -5.13
CA TRP A 161 11.69 15.38 -3.82
C TRP A 161 12.85 16.36 -3.74
#